data_3641df9866f7a93178a1ef78b7bc742c
#
_entry.id   3641df9866f7a93178a1ef78b7bc742c
#
_cell.length_a   1.000
_cell.length_b   1.000
_cell.length_c   1.000
_cell.angle_alpha   90.00
_cell.angle_beta   90.00
_cell.angle_gamma   90.00
#
_symmetry.space_group_name_H-M   'P 1'
#
loop_
_entity.id
_entity.type
_entity.pdbx_description
1 polymer ?
#
loop_
_entity_poly.entity_id
_entity_poly.type
_entity_poly.pdbx_seq_one_letter_code
_entity_poly.pdbx_strand_id
1 'polypeptide(L)'
;MKRYALILALVMALAAGFGCAKKTTSEPGYGDMSPEMRAAIQQITDGRVYFAFDSYKLDKKYQPVLQTKANLMKQYPSIRVRIEGNCDERGTQEYNLALGERRARVVYDHLSTLGVNPSQMEMLSYGKENPAEQGSGQAVWAKNRRDDFKVIAH
;
A
#
# COMPACT_ATOMS: atom_id res chain seq x y z
N MET A 1 -68.15 35.83 -30.31
CA MET A 1 -67.46 36.95 -29.71
C MET A 1 -66.15 36.42 -29.17
N LYS A 2 -65.12 36.15 -30.02
CA LYS A 2 -64.14 37.10 -30.54
C LYS A 2 -63.38 37.78 -29.39
N ARG A 3 -62.11 37.43 -29.19
CA ARG A 3 -61.06 38.20 -28.51
C ARG A 3 -60.30 37.61 -27.33
N TYR A 4 -60.24 36.29 -27.13
CA TYR A 4 -59.31 35.77 -26.10
C TYR A 4 -58.42 34.58 -26.59
N ALA A 5 -58.05 34.62 -27.83
CA ALA A 5 -57.25 33.56 -28.44
C ALA A 5 -55.86 34.04 -28.87
N LEU A 6 -55.12 34.75 -28.02
CA LEU A 6 -53.76 35.25 -28.43
C LEU A 6 -52.83 35.60 -27.26
N ILE A 7 -52.95 35.00 -26.08
CA ILE A 7 -51.97 35.18 -25.00
C ILE A 7 -51.61 33.83 -24.32
N LEU A 8 -51.33 32.83 -25.11
CA LEU A 8 -50.92 31.51 -24.60
C LEU A 8 -49.78 30.92 -25.39
N ALA A 9 -48.84 31.75 -25.80
CA ALA A 9 -47.69 31.31 -26.57
C ALA A 9 -46.46 32.14 -26.26
N LEU A 10 -46.05 32.26 -24.98
CA LEU A 10 -44.72 32.78 -24.66
C LEU A 10 -44.34 32.55 -23.19
N VAL A 11 -44.42 31.35 -22.66
CA VAL A 11 -43.72 30.93 -21.45
C VAL A 11 -43.29 29.50 -21.60
N MET A 12 -42.43 29.23 -22.57
CA MET A 12 -41.72 27.95 -22.67
C MET A 12 -40.35 28.20 -23.21
N ALA A 13 -39.46 28.70 -22.35
CA ALA A 13 -38.00 28.62 -22.49
C ALA A 13 -37.37 29.27 -21.28
N LEU A 14 -36.92 28.48 -20.33
CA LEU A 14 -35.79 28.75 -19.43
C LEU A 14 -35.80 27.76 -18.24
N ALA A 15 -35.70 26.46 -18.57
CA ALA A 15 -35.18 25.50 -17.60
C ALA A 15 -33.75 25.18 -18.02
N ALA A 16 -32.85 26.14 -17.84
CA ALA A 16 -31.43 25.91 -17.88
C ALA A 16 -31.07 25.08 -16.64
N GLY A 17 -30.79 23.80 -16.87
CA GLY A 17 -30.34 22.88 -15.84
C GLY A 17 -29.04 23.38 -15.21
N PHE A 18 -29.12 23.74 -13.94
CA PHE A 18 -27.95 23.84 -13.07
C PHE A 18 -27.44 22.42 -12.83
N GLY A 19 -26.55 21.97 -13.70
CA GLY A 19 -25.72 20.80 -13.43
C GLY A 19 -24.81 21.12 -12.24
N CYS A 20 -25.14 20.59 -11.08
CA CYS A 20 -24.21 20.55 -9.96
C CYS A 20 -23.01 19.69 -10.35
N ALA A 21 -21.96 20.33 -10.83
CA ALA A 21 -20.64 19.72 -10.88
C ALA A 21 -20.25 19.34 -9.43
N LYS A 22 -20.27 18.06 -9.11
CA LYS A 22 -19.66 17.53 -7.90
C LYS A 22 -18.19 17.94 -7.91
N LYS A 23 -17.84 18.92 -7.11
CA LYS A 23 -16.47 19.28 -6.81
C LYS A 23 -15.89 18.11 -6.03
N THR A 24 -15.18 17.24 -6.74
CA THR A 24 -14.37 16.20 -6.11
C THR A 24 -13.27 16.94 -5.35
N THR A 25 -13.37 16.96 -4.05
CA THR A 25 -12.31 17.44 -3.17
C THR A 25 -11.18 16.45 -3.30
N SER A 26 -10.18 16.77 -4.13
CA SER A 26 -8.94 16.01 -4.22
C SER A 26 -8.17 16.24 -2.92
N GLU A 27 -8.00 15.19 -2.14
CA GLU A 27 -7.02 15.19 -1.05
C GLU A 27 -5.63 15.50 -1.62
N PRO A 28 -4.80 16.31 -0.92
CA PRO A 28 -3.48 16.67 -1.42
C PRO A 28 -2.57 15.43 -1.39
N GLY A 29 -2.17 14.95 -2.57
CA GLY A 29 -1.18 13.90 -2.74
C GLY A 29 -1.50 12.78 -3.74
N TYR A 30 -2.75 12.61 -4.17
CA TYR A 30 -3.16 11.54 -5.11
C TYR A 30 -3.72 12.07 -6.44
N GLY A 31 -3.57 13.36 -6.73
CA GLY A 31 -4.29 14.05 -7.80
C GLY A 31 -3.99 13.64 -9.24
N ASP A 32 -2.86 12.99 -9.51
CA ASP A 32 -2.38 12.76 -10.88
C ASP A 32 -2.01 11.30 -11.20
N MET A 33 -2.36 10.38 -10.29
CA MET A 33 -2.02 8.97 -10.43
C MET A 33 -3.07 8.21 -11.25
N SER A 34 -2.64 7.44 -12.25
CA SER A 34 -3.55 6.58 -13.00
C SER A 34 -4.21 5.53 -12.09
N PRO A 35 -5.43 5.07 -12.41
CA PRO A 35 -6.09 3.99 -11.66
C PRO A 35 -5.23 2.73 -11.57
N GLU A 36 -4.49 2.40 -12.63
CA GLU A 36 -3.61 1.24 -12.71
C GLU A 36 -2.44 1.36 -11.75
N MET A 37 -1.82 2.53 -11.65
CA MET A 37 -0.74 2.80 -10.69
C MET A 37 -1.25 2.71 -9.25
N ARG A 38 -2.43 3.24 -8.96
CA ARG A 38 -3.06 3.10 -7.64
C ARG A 38 -3.29 1.64 -7.27
N ALA A 39 -3.80 0.83 -8.21
CA ALA A 39 -3.98 -0.60 -8.01
C ALA A 39 -2.65 -1.32 -7.79
N ALA A 40 -1.59 -0.94 -8.51
CA ALA A 40 -0.25 -1.48 -8.32
C ALA A 40 0.31 -1.15 -6.93
N ILE A 41 0.18 0.10 -6.48
CA ILE A 41 0.59 0.52 -5.13
C ILE A 41 -0.15 -0.29 -4.07
N GLN A 42 -1.47 -0.47 -4.21
CA GLN A 42 -2.25 -1.27 -3.29
C GLN A 42 -1.75 -2.72 -3.24
N GLN A 43 -1.53 -3.36 -4.39
CA GLN A 43 -1.01 -4.73 -4.46
C GLN A 43 0.42 -4.86 -3.91
N ILE A 44 1.26 -3.83 -4.06
CA ILE A 44 2.60 -3.80 -3.47
C ILE A 44 2.50 -3.68 -1.95
N THR A 45 1.61 -2.84 -1.44
CA THR A 45 1.42 -2.62 0.00
C THR A 45 0.75 -3.81 0.68
N ASP A 46 -0.21 -4.45 0.00
CA ASP A 46 -0.88 -5.63 0.51
C ASP A 46 0.03 -6.86 0.53
N GLY A 47 -0.30 -7.80 1.40
CA GLY A 47 0.42 -9.07 1.52
C GLY A 47 1.75 -8.93 2.25
N ARG A 48 1.73 -9.34 3.51
CA ARG A 48 2.86 -9.38 4.45
C ARG A 48 3.67 -10.64 4.28
N VAL A 49 4.95 -10.59 4.65
CA VAL A 49 5.78 -11.79 4.83
C VAL A 49 5.89 -12.07 6.32
N TYR A 50 5.54 -13.29 6.74
CA TYR A 50 5.60 -13.68 8.14
C TYR A 50 6.73 -14.67 8.38
N PHE A 51 7.29 -14.62 9.60
CA PHE A 51 8.44 -15.42 10.00
C PHE A 51 8.14 -16.31 11.21
N ALA A 52 8.85 -17.44 11.29
CA ALA A 52 8.87 -18.26 12.47
C ALA A 52 9.52 -17.54 13.65
N PHE A 53 9.31 -18.05 14.85
CA PHE A 53 9.97 -17.55 16.05
C PHE A 53 11.49 -17.60 15.88
N ASP A 54 12.15 -16.53 16.27
CA ASP A 54 13.62 -16.41 16.26
C ASP A 54 14.26 -16.76 14.91
N SER A 55 13.57 -16.45 13.81
CA SER A 55 13.98 -16.80 12.46
C SER A 55 13.80 -15.62 11.49
N TYR A 56 14.73 -15.51 10.54
CA TYR A 56 14.66 -14.65 9.37
C TYR A 56 14.60 -15.47 8.06
N LYS A 57 14.38 -16.79 8.15
CA LYS A 57 14.27 -17.65 6.96
C LYS A 57 12.99 -17.33 6.20
N LEU A 58 13.13 -16.95 4.93
CA LEU A 58 12.01 -16.73 4.02
C LEU A 58 11.37 -18.06 3.62
N ASP A 59 10.09 -18.23 3.95
CA ASP A 59 9.32 -19.41 3.58
C ASP A 59 8.95 -19.34 2.08
N LYS A 60 9.10 -20.45 1.36
CA LYS A 60 8.80 -20.58 -0.07
C LYS A 60 7.36 -20.19 -0.45
N LYS A 61 6.41 -20.32 0.48
CA LYS A 61 5.00 -19.91 0.25
C LYS A 61 4.84 -18.42 -0.08
N TYR A 62 5.84 -17.57 0.26
CA TYR A 62 5.83 -16.14 -0.07
C TYR A 62 6.42 -15.81 -1.44
N GLN A 63 7.03 -16.77 -2.14
CA GLN A 63 7.59 -16.54 -3.46
C GLN A 63 6.57 -15.98 -4.47
N PRO A 64 5.32 -16.48 -4.57
CA PRO A 64 4.35 -15.92 -5.52
C PRO A 64 3.99 -14.47 -5.22
N VAL A 65 3.80 -14.09 -3.95
CA VAL A 65 3.47 -12.72 -3.58
C VAL A 65 4.65 -11.77 -3.85
N LEU A 66 5.87 -12.21 -3.55
CA LEU A 66 7.08 -11.43 -3.85
C LEU A 66 7.33 -11.29 -5.35
N GLN A 67 7.04 -12.34 -6.13
CA GLN A 67 7.10 -12.28 -7.60
C GLN A 67 6.13 -11.24 -8.17
N THR A 68 4.89 -11.20 -7.65
CA THR A 68 3.89 -10.19 -8.04
C THR A 68 4.39 -8.78 -7.73
N LYS A 69 4.90 -8.54 -6.51
CA LYS A 69 5.46 -7.25 -6.12
C LYS A 69 6.65 -6.86 -7.02
N ALA A 70 7.56 -7.78 -7.29
CA ALA A 70 8.70 -7.53 -8.17
C ALA A 70 8.27 -7.15 -9.59
N ASN A 71 7.26 -7.81 -10.15
CA ASN A 71 6.75 -7.48 -11.47
C ASN A 71 6.14 -6.08 -11.52
N LEU A 72 5.34 -5.70 -10.51
CA LEU A 72 4.76 -4.37 -10.41
C LEU A 72 5.84 -3.29 -10.24
N MET A 73 6.83 -3.51 -9.38
CA MET A 73 7.94 -2.56 -9.20
C MET A 73 8.76 -2.37 -10.48
N LYS A 74 8.98 -3.44 -11.27
CA LYS A 74 9.65 -3.33 -12.57
C LYS A 74 8.79 -2.62 -13.62
N GLN A 75 7.47 -2.78 -13.57
CA GLN A 75 6.53 -2.09 -14.45
C GLN A 75 6.43 -0.59 -14.14
N TYR A 76 6.58 -0.21 -12.89
CA TYR A 76 6.51 1.18 -12.41
C TYR A 76 7.82 1.62 -11.74
N PRO A 77 8.85 2.01 -12.51
CA PRO A 77 10.17 2.36 -11.96
C PRO A 77 10.19 3.56 -11.01
N SER A 78 9.16 4.41 -11.03
CA SER A 78 9.00 5.54 -10.10
C SER A 78 8.60 5.08 -8.69
N ILE A 79 7.98 3.90 -8.54
CA ILE A 79 7.59 3.39 -7.24
C ILE A 79 8.83 3.00 -6.43
N ARG A 80 8.93 3.58 -5.24
CA ARG A 80 9.92 3.18 -4.23
C ARG A 80 9.24 2.58 -3.02
N VAL A 81 9.80 1.50 -2.52
CA VAL A 81 9.23 0.69 -1.44
C VAL A 81 10.21 0.58 -0.28
N ARG A 82 9.73 0.82 0.93
CA ARG A 82 10.41 0.47 2.17
C ARG A 82 9.92 -0.88 2.64
N ILE A 83 10.85 -1.78 2.92
CA ILE A 83 10.63 -3.09 3.53
C ILE A 83 10.85 -2.91 5.02
N GLU A 84 9.79 -3.10 5.81
CA GLU A 84 9.76 -2.80 7.24
C GLU A 84 9.75 -4.09 8.06
N GLY A 85 10.90 -4.40 8.70
CA GLY A 85 11.07 -5.61 9.50
C GLY A 85 10.55 -5.43 10.93
N ASN A 86 9.69 -6.34 11.38
CA ASN A 86 9.04 -6.31 12.69
C ASN A 86 9.21 -7.65 13.42
N CYS A 87 9.22 -7.56 14.75
CA CYS A 87 9.35 -8.69 15.67
C CYS A 87 8.21 -8.71 16.68
N ASP A 88 8.05 -9.85 17.36
CA ASP A 88 7.19 -9.91 18.54
C ASP A 88 7.88 -9.28 19.77
N GLU A 89 7.15 -9.11 20.86
CA GLU A 89 7.59 -8.37 22.06
C GLU A 89 8.75 -9.03 22.83
N ARG A 90 9.04 -10.31 22.60
CA ARG A 90 10.01 -11.08 23.35
C ARG A 90 11.45 -10.70 22.99
N GLY A 91 12.33 -10.69 23.99
CA GLY A 91 13.75 -10.36 23.80
C GLY A 91 14.05 -8.87 24.01
N THR A 92 15.33 -8.51 23.89
CA THR A 92 15.80 -7.13 24.03
C THR A 92 15.47 -6.29 22.80
N GLN A 93 15.52 -4.98 22.95
CA GLN A 93 15.32 -4.04 21.86
C GLN A 93 16.38 -4.21 20.77
N GLU A 94 17.64 -4.27 21.17
CA GLU A 94 18.79 -4.38 20.26
C GLU A 94 18.72 -5.67 19.45
N TYR A 95 18.41 -6.79 20.12
CA TYR A 95 18.23 -8.07 19.45
C TYR A 95 17.14 -8.02 18.40
N ASN A 96 15.97 -7.47 18.75
CA ASN A 96 14.83 -7.40 17.83
C ASN A 96 15.06 -6.42 16.67
N LEU A 97 15.78 -5.32 16.90
CA LEU A 97 16.19 -4.43 15.79
C LEU A 97 17.08 -5.18 14.80
N ALA A 98 18.08 -5.92 15.28
CA ALA A 98 18.95 -6.71 14.41
C ALA A 98 18.19 -7.85 13.71
N LEU A 99 17.23 -8.52 14.39
CA LEU A 99 16.43 -9.58 13.80
C LEU A 99 15.48 -9.03 12.72
N GLY A 100 14.82 -7.90 12.97
CA GLY A 100 13.98 -7.23 12.00
C GLY A 100 14.76 -6.77 10.76
N GLU A 101 15.98 -6.28 10.94
CA GLU A 101 16.85 -5.93 9.81
C GLU A 101 17.21 -7.17 8.96
N ARG A 102 17.56 -8.30 9.60
CA ARG A 102 17.84 -9.55 8.89
C ARG A 102 16.62 -10.06 8.10
N ARG A 103 15.40 -9.90 8.63
CA ARG A 103 14.16 -10.23 7.94
C ARG A 103 13.96 -9.35 6.70
N ALA A 104 14.02 -8.03 6.88
CA ALA A 104 13.92 -7.10 5.75
C ALA A 104 15.00 -7.37 4.69
N ARG A 105 16.22 -7.76 5.11
CA ARG A 105 17.34 -8.07 4.22
C ARG A 105 17.03 -9.29 3.32
N VAL A 106 16.55 -10.39 3.87
CA VAL A 106 16.28 -11.57 3.04
C VAL A 106 15.15 -11.33 2.03
N VAL A 107 14.18 -10.48 2.36
CA VAL A 107 13.13 -10.06 1.42
C VAL A 107 13.70 -9.13 0.35
N TYR A 108 14.50 -8.15 0.73
CA TYR A 108 15.21 -7.25 -0.19
C TYR A 108 16.08 -8.03 -1.18
N ASP A 109 16.91 -8.96 -0.69
CA ASP A 109 17.79 -9.76 -1.51
C ASP A 109 16.99 -10.64 -2.48
N HIS A 110 15.86 -11.21 -2.02
CA HIS A 110 14.97 -11.98 -2.89
C HIS A 110 14.36 -11.12 -4.02
N LEU A 111 13.84 -9.92 -3.70
CA LEU A 111 13.32 -9.00 -4.71
C LEU A 111 14.41 -8.55 -5.70
N SER A 112 15.64 -8.35 -5.23
CA SER A 112 16.79 -8.05 -6.08
C SER A 112 17.10 -9.20 -7.05
N THR A 113 17.04 -10.46 -6.61
CA THR A 113 17.21 -11.63 -7.51
C THR A 113 16.09 -11.75 -8.54
N LEU A 114 14.89 -11.20 -8.25
CA LEU A 114 13.76 -11.09 -9.19
C LEU A 114 13.89 -9.90 -10.15
N GLY A 115 14.99 -9.15 -10.06
CA GLY A 115 15.33 -8.05 -10.97
C GLY A 115 14.74 -6.69 -10.60
N VAL A 116 14.31 -6.49 -9.34
CA VAL A 116 13.92 -5.17 -8.86
C VAL A 116 15.17 -4.30 -8.69
N ASN A 117 15.12 -3.06 -9.18
CA ASN A 117 16.25 -2.15 -9.06
C ASN A 117 16.48 -1.78 -7.58
N PRO A 118 17.72 -1.91 -7.07
CA PRO A 118 18.06 -1.52 -5.70
C PRO A 118 17.64 -0.08 -5.32
N SER A 119 17.65 0.85 -6.27
CA SER A 119 17.21 2.23 -6.04
C SER A 119 15.72 2.39 -5.72
N GLN A 120 14.91 1.36 -6.03
CA GLN A 120 13.49 1.32 -5.70
C GLN A 120 13.22 0.77 -4.29
N MET A 121 14.24 0.29 -3.59
CA MET A 121 14.06 -0.40 -2.33
C MET A 121 14.91 0.21 -1.22
N GLU A 122 14.33 0.31 -0.03
CA GLU A 122 15.07 0.57 1.19
C GLU A 122 14.57 -0.38 2.30
N MET A 123 15.35 -0.51 3.36
CA MET A 123 15.03 -1.36 4.50
C MET A 123 14.99 -0.54 5.77
N LEU A 124 14.07 -0.91 6.67
CA LEU A 124 13.98 -0.35 8.01
C LEU A 124 13.56 -1.45 8.99
N SER A 125 14.18 -1.51 10.14
CA SER A 125 13.72 -2.37 11.22
C SER A 125 13.08 -1.52 12.31
N TYR A 126 11.90 -1.91 12.73
CA TYR A 126 11.24 -1.39 13.93
C TYR A 126 11.50 -2.28 15.16
N GLY A 127 12.14 -3.44 14.95
CA GLY A 127 12.26 -4.42 16.03
C GLY A 127 10.89 -4.78 16.57
N LYS A 128 10.66 -4.60 17.87
CA LYS A 128 9.39 -4.86 18.55
C LYS A 128 8.49 -3.64 18.76
N GLU A 129 8.90 -2.45 18.26
CA GLU A 129 8.23 -1.18 18.58
C GLU A 129 7.01 -0.87 17.70
N ASN A 130 6.79 -1.67 16.63
CA ASN A 130 5.67 -1.47 15.72
C ASN A 130 4.77 -2.72 15.62
N PRO A 131 4.10 -3.12 16.72
CA PRO A 131 3.25 -4.30 16.71
C PRO A 131 2.02 -4.12 15.82
N ALA A 132 1.71 -5.15 15.00
CA ALA A 132 0.47 -5.20 14.24
C ALA A 132 -0.73 -5.51 15.14
N GLU A 133 -0.49 -6.21 16.24
CA GLU A 133 -1.51 -6.55 17.23
C GLU A 133 -0.92 -6.41 18.63
N GLN A 134 -1.65 -5.74 19.50
CA GLN A 134 -1.28 -5.56 20.90
C GLN A 134 -1.61 -6.80 21.72
N GLY A 135 -0.83 -7.05 22.76
CA GLY A 135 -1.01 -8.17 23.70
C GLY A 135 0.02 -9.25 23.53
N SER A 136 -0.18 -10.36 24.24
CA SER A 136 0.75 -11.48 24.36
C SER A 136 0.09 -12.80 23.92
N GLY A 137 0.94 -13.78 23.61
CA GLY A 137 0.54 -15.13 23.24
C GLY A 137 0.84 -15.47 21.77
N GLN A 138 0.84 -16.77 21.47
CA GLN A 138 1.34 -17.27 20.18
C GLN A 138 0.63 -16.68 18.96
N ALA A 139 -0.69 -16.46 19.04
CA ALA A 139 -1.47 -15.89 17.93
C ALA A 139 -1.08 -14.42 17.65
N VAL A 140 -0.92 -13.62 18.72
CA VAL A 140 -0.47 -12.21 18.62
C VAL A 140 0.97 -12.15 18.12
N TRP A 141 1.87 -12.92 18.72
CA TRP A 141 3.28 -12.94 18.33
C TRP A 141 3.47 -13.35 16.87
N ALA A 142 2.69 -14.31 16.37
CA ALA A 142 2.76 -14.73 14.98
C ALA A 142 2.40 -13.61 14.00
N LYS A 143 1.45 -12.73 14.34
CA LYS A 143 1.07 -11.56 13.53
C LYS A 143 2.12 -10.43 13.59
N ASN A 144 2.87 -10.36 14.68
CA ASN A 144 3.90 -9.34 14.87
C ASN A 144 5.23 -9.69 14.18
N ARG A 145 5.55 -10.98 14.00
CA ARG A 145 6.75 -11.43 13.28
C ARG A 145 6.56 -11.34 11.77
N ARG A 146 6.74 -10.14 11.23
CA ARG A 146 6.41 -9.86 9.83
C ARG A 146 7.31 -8.81 9.20
N ASP A 147 7.34 -8.82 7.87
CA ASP A 147 7.75 -7.66 7.09
C ASP A 147 6.54 -7.05 6.39
N ASP A 148 6.43 -5.73 6.50
CA ASP A 148 5.47 -4.91 5.79
C ASP A 148 6.14 -4.24 4.59
N PHE A 149 5.34 -3.82 3.60
CA PHE A 149 5.78 -3.09 2.43
C PHE A 149 5.11 -1.72 2.40
N LYS A 150 5.88 -0.66 2.41
CA LYS A 150 5.39 0.71 2.38
C LYS A 150 5.89 1.43 1.13
N VAL A 151 4.98 1.88 0.28
CA VAL A 151 5.34 2.77 -0.82
C VAL A 151 5.68 4.14 -0.25
N ILE A 152 6.88 4.64 -0.57
CA ILE A 152 7.44 5.89 -0.04
C ILE A 152 7.63 6.96 -1.11
N ALA A 153 7.56 6.57 -2.39
CA ALA A 153 7.54 7.46 -3.55
C ALA A 153 6.88 6.75 -4.74
N HIS A 154 6.30 7.50 -5.65
CA HIS A 154 5.66 7.05 -6.88
C HIS A 154 5.60 8.15 -7.95
#